data_a952495a1b3311184ce2ee29c1c4bf0a
#
_entry.id   a952495a1b3311184ce2ee29c1c4bf0a
#
_cell.length_a   1.000
_cell.length_b   1.000
_cell.length_c   1.000
_cell.angle_alpha   90.00
_cell.angle_beta   90.00
_cell.angle_gamma   90.00
#
_symmetry.space_group_name_H-M   'P 1'
#
loop_
_entity.id
_entity.type
_entity.pdbx_description
1 polymer ?
#
loop_
_entity_poly.entity_id
_entity_poly.type
_entity_poly.pdbx_seq_one_letter_code
_entity_poly.pdbx_strand_id
1 'polypeptide(L)'
;LGLTLEAGIFVAQWQHFGPLSALCTAANDLQLATADWLLVVPCDMPYLPDDLVARFETVSKRTPLCNAFYVETPVTMHYNIMYIRPQILQSAIPYLFSGMKTLRSWLQQQRARSVKFEINEHFIDLNTHTDLHP
;
A
#
# COMPACT_ATOMS: atom_id res chain seq x y z
N LEU A 1 -4.72 4.75 -13.35
CA LEU A 1 -4.25 4.60 -11.99
C LEU A 1 -5.09 3.65 -11.21
N GLY A 2 -6.03 2.99 -11.43
CA GLY A 2 -6.73 2.07 -10.54
C GLY A 2 -7.55 1.05 -11.27
N LEU A 3 -7.57 -0.14 -10.72
CA LEU A 3 -8.38 -1.25 -11.19
C LEU A 3 -9.26 -1.72 -10.05
N THR A 4 -10.50 -2.09 -10.35
CA THR A 4 -11.37 -2.69 -9.35
C THR A 4 -11.14 -4.19 -9.37
N LEU A 5 -10.65 -4.75 -8.26
CA LEU A 5 -10.48 -6.20 -8.11
C LEU A 5 -11.79 -6.89 -7.76
N GLU A 6 -12.46 -6.34 -6.77
CA GLU A 6 -13.74 -6.81 -6.28
C GLU A 6 -14.58 -5.61 -5.89
N ALA A 7 -15.84 -5.84 -5.58
CA ALA A 7 -16.70 -4.75 -5.14
C ALA A 7 -16.09 -4.04 -3.93
N GLY A 8 -15.88 -2.75 -4.05
CA GLY A 8 -15.38 -1.93 -2.97
C GLY A 8 -13.86 -1.88 -2.81
N ILE A 9 -13.08 -2.59 -3.63
CA ILE A 9 -11.62 -2.59 -3.53
C ILE A 9 -11.01 -2.11 -4.85
N PHE A 10 -10.20 -1.06 -4.79
CA PHE A 10 -9.43 -0.57 -5.92
C PHE A 10 -7.95 -0.85 -5.73
N VAL A 11 -7.26 -1.09 -6.84
CA VAL A 11 -5.80 -1.23 -6.86
C VAL A 11 -5.21 0.04 -7.42
N ALA A 12 -4.36 0.71 -6.66
CA ALA A 12 -3.63 1.88 -7.09
C ALA A 12 -2.16 1.49 -7.30
N GLN A 13 -1.68 1.67 -8.53
CA GLN A 13 -0.31 1.34 -8.89
C GLN A 13 0.49 2.62 -9.13
N TRP A 14 1.78 2.60 -8.76
CA TRP A 14 2.65 3.76 -8.91
C TRP A 14 3.98 3.35 -9.52
N GLN A 15 4.65 4.29 -10.19
CA GLN A 15 5.90 4.01 -10.91
C GLN A 15 7.06 4.94 -10.56
N HIS A 16 6.96 6.23 -10.88
CA HIS A 16 8.13 7.08 -10.99
C HIS A 16 8.35 8.05 -9.83
N PHE A 17 7.28 8.53 -9.23
CA PHE A 17 7.38 9.65 -8.28
C PHE A 17 7.35 9.20 -6.82
N GLY A 18 7.41 7.91 -6.60
CA GLY A 18 7.36 7.36 -5.26
C GLY A 18 5.94 7.17 -4.74
N PRO A 19 5.80 6.34 -3.69
CA PRO A 19 4.49 5.93 -3.19
C PRO A 19 3.72 7.07 -2.53
N LEU A 20 4.40 8.00 -1.86
CA LEU A 20 3.70 9.09 -1.18
C LEU A 20 3.08 10.07 -2.19
N SER A 21 3.79 10.34 -3.29
CA SER A 21 3.23 11.14 -4.39
C SER A 21 2.01 10.45 -5.01
N ALA A 22 2.08 9.12 -5.18
CA ALA A 22 0.97 8.36 -5.71
C ALA A 22 -0.26 8.45 -4.81
N LEU A 23 -0.06 8.43 -3.50
CA LEU A 23 -1.16 8.59 -2.55
C LEU A 23 -1.79 9.98 -2.66
N CYS A 24 -0.98 11.02 -2.84
CA CYS A 24 -1.49 12.37 -3.02
C CYS A 24 -2.32 12.49 -4.30
N THR A 25 -1.88 11.84 -5.38
CA THR A 25 -2.64 11.80 -6.63
C THR A 25 -3.96 11.06 -6.43
N ALA A 26 -3.92 9.92 -5.74
CA ALA A 26 -5.12 9.14 -5.45
C ALA A 26 -6.11 9.90 -4.59
N ALA A 27 -5.63 10.76 -3.70
CA ALA A 27 -6.50 11.55 -2.83
C ALA A 27 -7.43 12.49 -3.61
N ASN A 28 -7.06 12.84 -4.83
CA ASN A 28 -7.85 13.71 -5.69
C ASN A 28 -8.74 12.95 -6.67
N ASP A 29 -8.70 11.63 -6.63
CA ASP A 29 -9.50 10.79 -7.52
C ASP A 29 -10.83 10.46 -6.85
N LEU A 30 -11.90 11.02 -7.40
CA LEU A 30 -13.26 10.85 -6.85
C LEU A 30 -13.72 9.40 -6.90
N GLN A 31 -13.25 8.64 -7.89
CA GLN A 31 -13.60 7.24 -8.04
C GLN A 31 -13.01 6.41 -6.88
N LEU A 32 -11.75 6.69 -6.54
CA LEU A 32 -11.10 5.98 -5.45
C LEU A 32 -11.70 6.32 -4.10
N ALA A 33 -12.23 7.54 -3.95
CA ALA A 33 -12.85 7.97 -2.71
C ALA A 33 -14.11 7.17 -2.37
N THR A 34 -14.74 6.52 -3.35
CA THR A 34 -15.93 5.70 -3.13
C THR A 34 -15.63 4.25 -2.77
N ALA A 35 -14.37 3.84 -2.84
CA ALA A 35 -13.97 2.50 -2.48
C ALA A 35 -14.04 2.28 -0.97
N ASP A 36 -14.27 1.03 -0.56
CA ASP A 36 -14.17 0.67 0.85
C ASP A 36 -12.70 0.58 1.28
N TRP A 37 -11.87 0.04 0.42
CA TRP A 37 -10.43 -0.13 0.63
C TRP A 37 -9.66 0.12 -0.65
N LEU A 38 -8.40 0.52 -0.48
CA LEU A 38 -7.44 0.64 -1.57
C LEU A 38 -6.28 -0.31 -1.33
N LEU A 39 -5.94 -1.11 -2.33
CA LEU A 39 -4.70 -1.86 -2.37
C LEU A 39 -3.69 -1.05 -3.17
N VAL A 40 -2.63 -0.57 -2.53
CA VAL A 40 -1.61 0.27 -3.15
C VAL A 40 -0.35 -0.55 -3.33
N VAL A 41 0.08 -0.74 -4.57
CA VAL A 41 1.23 -1.58 -4.90
C VAL A 41 2.07 -0.93 -5.98
N PRO A 42 3.39 -1.21 -6.02
CA PRO A 42 4.20 -0.82 -7.17
C PRO A 42 3.79 -1.59 -8.42
N CYS A 43 4.04 -1.02 -9.61
CA CYS A 43 3.67 -1.64 -10.87
C CYS A 43 4.50 -2.88 -11.22
N ASP A 44 5.69 -3.01 -10.67
CA ASP A 44 6.69 -3.99 -11.09
C ASP A 44 6.89 -5.13 -10.10
N MET A 45 5.81 -5.57 -9.47
CA MET A 45 5.85 -6.73 -8.56
C MET A 45 5.11 -7.91 -9.17
N PRO A 46 5.81 -8.76 -9.93
CA PRO A 46 5.16 -9.85 -10.66
C PRO A 46 4.80 -11.06 -9.80
N TYR A 47 5.35 -11.14 -8.58
CA TYR A 47 5.21 -12.34 -7.75
C TYR A 47 4.29 -12.16 -6.57
N LEU A 48 3.46 -11.12 -6.56
CA LEU A 48 2.51 -10.90 -5.45
C LEU A 48 1.64 -12.14 -5.25
N PRO A 49 1.42 -12.55 -3.99
CA PRO A 49 0.66 -13.76 -3.73
C PRO A 49 -0.82 -13.58 -4.09
N ASP A 50 -1.45 -14.66 -4.54
CA ASP A 50 -2.85 -14.64 -4.94
C ASP A 50 -3.79 -14.32 -3.77
N ASP A 51 -3.37 -14.65 -2.55
CA ASP A 51 -4.17 -14.44 -1.34
C ASP A 51 -3.89 -13.11 -0.65
N LEU A 52 -3.19 -12.17 -1.32
CA LEU A 52 -2.80 -10.89 -0.73
C LEU A 52 -4.01 -10.13 -0.17
N VAL A 53 -5.01 -9.90 -1.01
CA VAL A 53 -6.20 -9.16 -0.60
C VAL A 53 -6.98 -9.93 0.48
N ALA A 54 -7.11 -11.23 0.33
CA ALA A 54 -7.84 -12.05 1.29
C ALA A 54 -7.22 -11.99 2.68
N ARG A 55 -5.89 -11.98 2.77
CA ARG A 55 -5.21 -11.84 4.05
C ARG A 55 -5.40 -10.48 4.69
N PHE A 56 -5.28 -9.42 3.90
CA PHE A 56 -5.56 -8.07 4.41
C PHE A 56 -7.01 -7.95 4.89
N GLU A 57 -7.94 -8.48 4.11
CA GLU A 57 -9.36 -8.45 4.45
C GLU A 57 -9.63 -9.17 5.76
N THR A 58 -9.06 -10.35 5.94
CA THR A 58 -9.22 -11.12 7.18
C THR A 58 -8.75 -10.34 8.40
N VAL A 59 -7.56 -9.71 8.30
CA VAL A 59 -7.01 -8.95 9.42
C VAL A 59 -7.82 -7.69 9.67
N SER A 60 -8.29 -7.02 8.62
CA SER A 60 -9.09 -5.80 8.77
C SER A 60 -10.39 -6.05 9.50
N LYS A 61 -10.99 -7.22 9.31
CA LYS A 61 -12.21 -7.60 10.02
C LYS A 61 -11.98 -7.83 11.51
N ARG A 62 -10.77 -8.24 11.88
CA ARG A 62 -10.40 -8.46 13.27
C ARG A 62 -9.97 -7.19 13.99
N THR A 63 -9.66 -6.14 13.24
CA THR A 63 -9.18 -4.86 13.79
C THR A 63 -9.96 -3.72 13.15
N PRO A 64 -11.27 -3.59 13.45
CA PRO A 64 -12.15 -2.67 12.71
C PRO A 64 -11.80 -1.20 12.85
N LEU A 65 -11.02 -0.82 13.88
CA LEU A 65 -10.61 0.57 14.06
C LEU A 65 -9.33 0.93 13.32
N CYS A 66 -8.66 -0.04 12.71
CA CYS A 66 -7.43 0.19 11.98
C CYS A 66 -7.75 0.52 10.52
N ASN A 67 -7.21 1.63 10.01
CA ASN A 67 -7.49 2.13 8.68
C ASN A 67 -6.36 1.90 7.68
N ALA A 68 -5.25 1.30 8.11
CA ALA A 68 -4.10 1.09 7.26
C ALA A 68 -3.32 -0.16 7.68
N PHE A 69 -2.95 -0.95 6.68
CA PHE A 69 -2.16 -2.16 6.87
C PHE A 69 -1.04 -2.19 5.83
N TYR A 70 0.05 -2.87 6.16
CA TYR A 70 1.17 -3.08 5.24
C TYR A 70 1.75 -4.48 5.45
N VAL A 71 2.66 -4.89 4.58
CA VAL A 71 3.20 -6.24 4.57
C VAL A 71 4.42 -6.35 5.47
N GLU A 72 4.46 -7.41 6.27
CA GLU A 72 5.64 -7.81 7.04
C GLU A 72 6.05 -9.21 6.60
N THR A 73 7.34 -9.41 6.34
CA THR A 73 7.91 -10.74 6.08
C THR A 73 9.03 -11.01 7.08
N PRO A 74 9.55 -12.26 7.16
CA PRO A 74 10.68 -12.53 8.05
C PRO A 74 11.93 -11.71 7.75
N VAL A 75 12.04 -11.15 6.54
CA VAL A 75 13.21 -10.37 6.13
C VAL A 75 13.05 -8.89 6.46
N THR A 76 11.88 -8.30 6.18
CA THR A 76 11.69 -6.87 6.38
C THR A 76 10.21 -6.48 6.35
N MET A 77 9.95 -5.20 6.64
CA MET A 77 8.65 -4.57 6.45
C MET A 77 8.57 -4.00 5.04
N HIS A 78 7.48 -4.27 4.33
CA HIS A 78 7.23 -3.75 3.00
C HIS A 78 6.15 -2.68 3.08
N TYR A 79 6.55 -1.44 3.37
CA TYR A 79 5.61 -0.33 3.53
C TYR A 79 4.98 0.08 2.21
N ASN A 80 5.57 -0.27 1.08
CA ASN A 80 5.10 0.08 -0.25
C ASN A 80 3.95 -0.80 -0.74
N ILE A 81 3.58 -1.83 0.03
CA ILE A 81 2.40 -2.63 -0.26
C ILE A 81 1.41 -2.40 0.87
N MET A 82 0.35 -1.65 0.59
CA MET A 82 -0.57 -1.15 1.60
C MET A 82 -2.00 -1.50 1.28
N TYR A 83 -2.78 -1.67 2.32
CA TYR A 83 -4.22 -1.84 2.25
C TYR A 83 -4.83 -0.79 3.18
N ILE A 84 -5.46 0.24 2.60
CA ILE A 84 -5.84 1.44 3.35
C ILE A 84 -7.27 1.87 3.05
N ARG A 85 -7.87 2.55 4.03
CA ARG A 85 -9.15 3.23 3.81
C ARG A 85 -8.92 4.51 3.03
N PRO A 86 -9.75 4.82 2.02
CA PRO A 86 -9.60 6.05 1.24
C PRO A 86 -9.63 7.33 2.08
N GLN A 87 -10.34 7.31 3.21
CA GLN A 87 -10.49 8.47 4.06
C GLN A 87 -9.16 9.03 4.56
N ILE A 88 -8.14 8.18 4.72
CA ILE A 88 -6.86 8.65 5.24
C ILE A 88 -5.94 9.24 4.16
N LEU A 89 -6.31 9.15 2.89
CA LEU A 89 -5.49 9.66 1.80
C LEU A 89 -5.24 11.17 1.90
N GLN A 90 -6.21 11.93 2.38
CA GLN A 90 -6.07 13.38 2.47
C GLN A 90 -4.93 13.79 3.41
N SER A 91 -4.61 12.96 4.39
CA SER A 91 -3.50 13.25 5.30
C SER A 91 -2.13 13.11 4.65
N ALA A 92 -2.05 12.44 3.51
CA ALA A 92 -0.77 12.29 2.79
C ALA A 92 -0.32 13.61 2.16
N ILE A 93 -1.25 14.47 1.77
CA ILE A 93 -0.95 15.71 1.08
C ILE A 93 -0.09 16.65 1.96
N PRO A 94 -0.54 17.05 3.16
CA PRO A 94 0.29 17.91 4.00
C PRO A 94 1.58 17.21 4.42
N TYR A 95 1.56 15.89 4.55
CA TYR A 95 2.73 15.13 4.92
C TYR A 95 3.83 15.22 3.87
N LEU A 96 3.46 15.17 2.60
CA LEU A 96 4.41 15.32 1.49
C LEU A 96 5.14 16.64 1.56
N PHE A 97 4.45 17.72 1.97
CA PHE A 97 5.01 19.05 2.04
C PHE A 97 5.71 19.36 3.37
N SER A 98 5.66 18.45 4.33
CA SER A 98 6.25 18.69 5.66
C SER A 98 7.76 18.48 5.72
N GLY A 99 8.34 17.87 4.68
CA GLY A 99 9.74 17.47 4.69
C GLY A 99 9.99 16.06 5.20
N MET A 100 9.02 15.45 5.84
CA MET A 100 9.13 14.08 6.33
C MET A 100 8.46 13.13 5.32
N LYS A 101 9.15 12.87 4.22
CA LYS A 101 8.55 12.29 3.01
C LYS A 101 8.66 10.77 2.95
N THR A 102 8.74 10.08 4.09
CA THR A 102 8.83 8.63 4.06
C THR A 102 7.45 8.00 4.25
N LEU A 103 7.22 6.95 3.51
CA LEU A 103 5.99 6.19 3.60
C LEU A 103 5.83 5.58 5.00
N ARG A 104 6.94 5.08 5.56
CA ARG A 104 6.95 4.53 6.91
C ARG A 104 6.44 5.54 7.93
N SER A 105 6.94 6.77 7.88
CA SER A 105 6.53 7.81 8.82
C SER A 105 5.04 8.13 8.69
N TRP A 106 4.54 8.23 7.46
CA TRP A 106 3.13 8.48 7.24
C TRP A 106 2.26 7.35 7.78
N LEU A 107 2.67 6.10 7.52
CA LEU A 107 1.92 4.94 8.03
C LEU A 107 1.93 4.89 9.56
N GLN A 108 3.05 5.24 10.19
CA GLN A 108 3.12 5.34 11.64
C GLN A 108 2.14 6.39 12.19
N GLN A 109 2.03 7.51 11.51
CA GLN A 109 1.07 8.54 11.89
C GLN A 109 -0.36 8.04 11.79
N GLN A 110 -0.65 7.18 10.82
CA GLN A 110 -1.96 6.56 10.67
C GLN A 110 -2.19 5.39 11.63
N ARG A 111 -1.20 5.04 12.46
CA ARG A 111 -1.24 3.89 13.35
C ARG A 111 -1.47 2.59 12.58
N ALA A 112 -0.82 2.46 11.44
CA ALA A 112 -0.92 1.29 10.58
C ALA A 112 -0.38 0.05 11.28
N ARG A 113 -0.92 -1.10 10.90
CA ARG A 113 -0.48 -2.40 11.41
C ARG A 113 0.09 -3.26 10.31
N SER A 114 1.08 -4.07 10.65
CA SER A 114 1.63 -5.03 9.70
C SER A 114 0.75 -6.28 9.63
N VAL A 115 0.77 -6.89 8.45
CA VAL A 115 0.16 -8.20 8.22
C VAL A 115 1.26 -9.16 7.78
N LYS A 116 1.38 -10.30 8.44
CA LYS A 116 2.50 -11.22 8.24
C LYS A 116 2.29 -12.09 7.01
N PHE A 117 3.33 -12.16 6.20
CA PHE A 117 3.44 -13.08 5.07
C PHE A 117 4.76 -13.84 5.19
N GLU A 118 4.76 -15.10 4.79
CA GLU A 118 5.87 -16.01 5.06
C GLU A 118 7.00 -15.91 4.04
N ILE A 119 6.68 -15.50 2.80
CA ILE A 119 7.64 -15.57 1.68
C ILE A 119 7.99 -14.17 1.21
N ASN A 120 9.21 -13.74 1.55
CA ASN A 120 9.68 -12.40 1.18
C ASN A 120 9.79 -12.20 -0.33
N GLU A 121 10.14 -13.26 -1.07
CA GLU A 121 10.35 -13.19 -2.52
C GLU A 121 9.11 -12.78 -3.28
N HIS A 122 7.92 -12.98 -2.72
CA HIS A 122 6.67 -12.50 -3.33
C HIS A 122 6.59 -10.97 -3.42
N PHE A 123 7.40 -10.26 -2.64
CA PHE A 123 7.33 -8.80 -2.50
C PHE A 123 8.57 -8.10 -3.03
N ILE A 124 9.30 -8.76 -3.92
CA ILE A 124 10.47 -8.18 -4.58
C ILE A 124 10.00 -7.54 -5.89
N ASP A 125 10.38 -6.28 -6.12
CA ASP A 125 10.11 -5.64 -7.38
C ASP A 125 11.22 -5.94 -8.40
N LEU A 126 10.93 -5.70 -9.68
CA LEU A 126 11.89 -5.98 -10.75
C LEU A 126 13.12 -5.06 -10.68
N ASN A 127 12.94 -3.82 -10.26
CA ASN A 127 14.05 -2.88 -10.16
C ASN A 127 15.02 -3.31 -9.07
N THR A 128 14.51 -3.65 -7.90
CA THR A 128 15.34 -4.15 -6.81
C THR A 128 16.08 -5.41 -7.20
N HIS A 129 15.39 -6.33 -7.89
CA HIS A 129 15.99 -7.57 -8.34
C HIS A 129 17.08 -7.30 -9.38
N THR A 130 16.85 -6.37 -10.30
CA THR A 130 17.84 -5.98 -11.30
C THR A 130 19.07 -5.37 -10.67
N ASP A 131 18.88 -4.54 -9.65
CA ASP A 131 20.00 -3.89 -8.96
C ASP A 131 20.90 -4.90 -8.23
N LEU A 132 20.36 -6.01 -7.81
CA LEU A 132 21.12 -7.07 -7.16
C LEU A 132 21.99 -7.86 -8.15
N HIS A 133 21.77 -7.69 -9.45
CA HIS A 133 22.49 -8.39 -10.51
C HIS A 133 23.08 -7.39 -11.50
N PRO A 134 24.00 -6.54 -11.06
CA PRO A 134 24.61 -5.53 -11.92
C PRO A 134 25.43 -6.13 -13.05
#